data_c9ddb8d852a0d7738489131d7d7b7ce4
#
_entry.id   c9ddb8d852a0d7738489131d7d7b7ce4
#
_cell.length_a   1.000
_cell.length_b   1.000
_cell.length_c   1.000
_cell.angle_alpha   90.00
_cell.angle_beta   90.00
_cell.angle_gamma   90.00
#
_symmetry.space_group_name_H-M   'P 1'
#
loop_
_entity.id
_entity.type
_entity.pdbx_description
1 polymer ?
#
loop_
_entity_poly.entity_id
_entity_poly.type
_entity_poly.pdbx_seq_one_letter_code
_entity_poly.pdbx_strand_id
1 'polypeptide(L)'
;LVRNQSKVADPAPVGRVLALFRPYRARIALVTSIIVVSAVVALASPLLLRELLDHAIPDRDVTLVTLIALGMIAVAVVTNTLGVLQTWMSNSVGQTLMHDLRVAVYGHLQRQSLGFFARTRTGEVQSRIANDIGGMQSVVTNTATSIAQNATTVAATVVALFLLDWRLALFSLIILPVFVRIARKIGNERRKISTTRQKLLSELSVQIEESLSVSGILLGKTTGSSGVLTQQFAARSDEVADVELKAMMAGKWRMASMQISFAIMPALVYWFAGITIGNGSALTVGTLVAFTTLQTQLFRPTMQLLSTGVEVQSSLALFGRVFEYLDLPVDIDEPIAPTLLAREDVSGHVRFEHVEFSYADASRPALSDIDIDVPAGSTLALVGSTGSGKTTLGYLAARLHDPTHGRITIDGIDIRDLPTAVVADLVGVVSQETYLFHASIRDNLRFAKPDATDAEIERAARIAQIHDFVVGLDDGYDTVVGERGYRFSGGEKQRLAIARTVLRNPPILILDEATSALDNSTERAVQTALDELMVGRTTIIVAHRLSTVRAADRIAVLDGGRVVEIGNHTELVDKGGRYADLVHASGDSAHNNVSESVAA
;
A
#
# COMPACT_ATOMS: atom_id res chain seq x y z
N LEU A 1 -10.35 14.46 16.19
CA LEU A 1 -9.47 15.36 15.41
C LEU A 1 -9.23 14.70 14.04
N VAL A 2 -10.02 15.08 13.06
CA VAL A 2 -9.81 14.74 11.64
C VAL A 2 -8.46 15.35 11.25
N ARG A 3 -7.42 14.55 11.19
CA ARG A 3 -6.11 14.96 10.71
C ARG A 3 -6.28 15.32 9.23
N ASN A 4 -6.15 16.60 8.96
CA ASN A 4 -6.35 17.29 7.68
C ASN A 4 -5.72 16.49 6.53
N GLN A 5 -6.53 15.88 5.65
CA GLN A 5 -6.12 15.03 4.53
C GLN A 5 -5.35 15.75 3.40
N SER A 6 -4.84 16.95 3.65
CA SER A 6 -4.14 17.78 2.66
C SER A 6 -2.70 18.15 3.00
N LYS A 7 -2.05 17.52 3.99
CA LYS A 7 -0.60 17.65 4.07
C LYS A 7 0.00 16.83 2.93
N VAL A 8 0.42 17.52 1.88
CA VAL A 8 1.37 16.97 0.90
C VAL A 8 2.53 16.43 1.73
N ALA A 9 2.76 15.10 1.68
CA ALA A 9 3.85 14.48 2.41
C ALA A 9 5.15 15.23 2.06
N ASP A 10 5.97 15.51 3.06
CA ASP A 10 7.26 16.15 2.82
C ASP A 10 8.08 15.28 1.85
N PRO A 11 8.72 15.87 0.85
CA PRO A 11 9.50 15.10 -0.12
C PRO A 11 10.63 14.36 0.58
N ALA A 12 10.78 13.08 0.23
CA ALA A 12 11.84 12.25 0.82
C ALA A 12 13.23 12.87 0.64
N PRO A 13 14.13 12.77 1.63
CA PRO A 13 15.51 13.17 1.47
C PRO A 13 16.18 12.40 0.32
N VAL A 14 16.76 13.11 -0.63
CA VAL A 14 17.41 12.49 -1.81
C VAL A 14 18.45 11.44 -1.41
N GLY A 15 19.19 11.68 -0.32
CA GLY A 15 20.19 10.73 0.20
C GLY A 15 19.59 9.37 0.59
N ARG A 16 18.39 9.37 1.17
CA ARG A 16 17.66 8.14 1.55
C ARG A 16 17.20 7.38 0.30
N VAL A 17 16.69 8.10 -0.70
CA VAL A 17 16.31 7.49 -1.98
C VAL A 17 17.52 6.87 -2.66
N LEU A 18 18.67 7.59 -2.70
CA LEU A 18 19.90 7.06 -3.27
C LEU A 18 20.43 5.83 -2.51
N ALA A 19 20.20 5.75 -1.20
CA ALA A 19 20.61 4.59 -0.40
C ALA A 19 19.91 3.29 -0.84
N LEU A 20 18.68 3.37 -1.35
CA LEU A 20 17.96 2.21 -1.91
C LEU A 20 18.66 1.59 -3.12
N PHE A 21 19.46 2.38 -3.84
CA PHE A 21 20.20 1.91 -5.01
C PHE A 21 21.55 1.28 -4.69
N ARG A 22 22.04 1.35 -3.44
CA ARG A 22 23.34 0.80 -3.04
C ARG A 22 23.54 -0.68 -3.40
N PRO A 23 22.53 -1.59 -3.22
CA PRO A 23 22.69 -2.99 -3.60
C PRO A 23 22.91 -3.19 -5.09
N TYR A 24 22.43 -2.27 -5.93
CA TYR A 24 22.42 -2.36 -7.39
C TYR A 24 23.55 -1.59 -8.09
N ARG A 25 24.50 -1.03 -7.32
CA ARG A 25 25.58 -0.15 -7.83
C ARG A 25 26.35 -0.72 -9.02
N ALA A 26 26.63 -2.03 -9.04
CA ALA A 26 27.35 -2.68 -10.13
C ALA A 26 26.52 -2.68 -11.43
N ARG A 27 25.22 -2.99 -11.35
CA ARG A 27 24.30 -2.97 -12.50
C ARG A 27 24.10 -1.55 -13.02
N ILE A 28 23.99 -0.57 -12.12
CA ILE A 28 23.86 0.85 -12.47
C ILE A 28 25.12 1.36 -13.16
N ALA A 29 26.31 1.00 -12.67
CA ALA A 29 27.58 1.34 -13.31
C ALA A 29 27.65 0.77 -14.74
N LEU A 30 27.21 -0.48 -14.93
CA LEU A 30 27.17 -1.10 -16.26
C LEU A 30 26.19 -0.38 -17.19
N VAL A 31 24.99 -0.03 -16.72
CA VAL A 31 24.00 0.77 -17.48
C VAL A 31 24.59 2.12 -17.89
N THR A 32 25.24 2.81 -16.94
CA THR A 32 25.90 4.11 -17.21
C THR A 32 27.03 3.95 -18.24
N SER A 33 27.82 2.89 -18.16
CA SER A 33 28.88 2.59 -19.15
C SER A 33 28.28 2.37 -20.55
N ILE A 34 27.19 1.62 -20.67
CA ILE A 34 26.48 1.42 -21.94
C ILE A 34 25.97 2.76 -22.50
N ILE A 35 25.42 3.63 -21.64
CA ILE A 35 24.98 4.97 -22.03
C ILE A 35 26.12 5.78 -22.62
N VAL A 36 27.28 5.81 -21.94
CA VAL A 36 28.46 6.57 -22.39
C VAL A 36 28.97 6.02 -23.73
N VAL A 37 29.14 4.70 -23.84
CA VAL A 37 29.57 4.06 -25.09
C VAL A 37 28.58 4.34 -26.22
N SER A 38 27.29 4.20 -25.98
CA SER A 38 26.25 4.47 -26.99
C SER A 38 26.29 5.94 -27.45
N ALA A 39 26.46 6.89 -26.53
CA ALA A 39 26.54 8.31 -26.86
C ALA A 39 27.79 8.63 -27.71
N VAL A 40 28.93 8.05 -27.38
CA VAL A 40 30.18 8.23 -28.16
C VAL A 40 30.05 7.61 -29.56
N VAL A 41 29.52 6.37 -29.66
CA VAL A 41 29.32 5.70 -30.94
C VAL A 41 28.32 6.47 -31.82
N ALA A 42 27.29 7.08 -31.24
CA ALA A 42 26.31 7.87 -31.99
C ALA A 42 26.93 9.11 -32.65
N LEU A 43 28.03 9.68 -32.10
CA LEU A 43 28.74 10.80 -32.71
C LEU A 43 29.43 10.43 -34.01
N ALA A 44 29.75 9.15 -34.25
CA ALA A 44 30.40 8.71 -35.46
C ALA A 44 29.55 8.98 -36.72
N SER A 45 28.21 8.89 -36.63
CA SER A 45 27.33 9.07 -37.81
C SER A 45 27.43 10.46 -38.45
N PRO A 46 27.36 11.62 -37.71
CA PRO A 46 27.60 12.93 -38.27
C PRO A 46 29.04 13.15 -38.80
N LEU A 47 30.02 12.51 -38.14
CA LEU A 47 31.44 12.61 -38.60
C LEU A 47 31.65 11.83 -39.91
N LEU A 48 31.05 10.65 -40.04
CA LEU A 48 31.05 9.87 -41.29
C LEU A 48 30.33 10.64 -42.41
N LEU A 49 29.23 11.34 -42.07
CA LEU A 49 28.53 12.19 -43.02
C LEU A 49 29.42 13.36 -43.52
N ARG A 50 30.20 13.94 -42.63
CA ARG A 50 31.20 14.96 -43.02
C ARG A 50 32.20 14.37 -44.05
N GLU A 51 32.80 13.22 -43.76
CA GLU A 51 33.79 12.58 -44.62
C GLU A 51 33.15 12.21 -46.00
N LEU A 52 31.90 11.78 -46.00
CA LEU A 52 31.17 11.51 -47.19
C LEU A 52 31.04 12.72 -48.11
N LEU A 53 30.70 13.89 -47.51
CA LEU A 53 30.43 15.15 -48.25
C LEU A 53 31.71 15.89 -48.66
N ASP A 54 32.75 15.80 -47.84
CA ASP A 54 33.99 16.57 -48.09
C ASP A 54 34.99 15.83 -48.99
N HIS A 55 34.97 14.47 -49.01
CA HIS A 55 35.96 13.67 -49.76
C HIS A 55 35.31 12.66 -50.68
N ALA A 56 34.49 11.72 -50.16
CA ALA A 56 34.05 10.57 -50.93
C ALA A 56 33.20 10.93 -52.18
N ILE A 57 32.28 11.92 -52.05
CA ILE A 57 31.45 12.36 -53.19
C ILE A 57 32.23 13.24 -54.15
N PRO A 58 33.00 14.26 -53.74
CA PRO A 58 33.80 15.07 -54.65
C PRO A 58 34.83 14.27 -55.45
N ASP A 59 35.49 13.31 -54.79
CA ASP A 59 36.52 12.46 -55.43
C ASP A 59 35.92 11.33 -56.27
N ARG A 60 34.59 11.16 -56.29
CA ARG A 60 33.82 10.10 -56.99
C ARG A 60 34.27 8.70 -56.60
N ASP A 61 34.78 8.52 -55.36
CA ASP A 61 35.22 7.21 -54.86
C ASP A 61 34.02 6.39 -54.35
N VAL A 62 33.50 5.52 -55.24
CA VAL A 62 32.37 4.64 -54.94
C VAL A 62 32.67 3.67 -53.81
N THR A 63 33.93 3.24 -53.69
CA THR A 63 34.38 2.32 -52.65
C THR A 63 34.29 2.99 -51.26
N LEU A 64 34.81 4.21 -51.17
CA LEU A 64 34.75 5.02 -49.92
C LEU A 64 33.28 5.36 -49.56
N VAL A 65 32.45 5.75 -50.52
CA VAL A 65 31.02 5.98 -50.32
C VAL A 65 30.34 4.75 -49.72
N THR A 66 30.63 3.55 -50.30
CA THR A 66 30.02 2.28 -49.84
C THR A 66 30.49 1.95 -48.41
N LEU A 67 31.79 2.12 -48.12
CA LEU A 67 32.37 1.86 -46.80
C LEU A 67 31.75 2.78 -45.71
N ILE A 68 31.62 4.08 -46.02
CA ILE A 68 31.00 5.05 -45.14
C ILE A 68 29.53 4.72 -44.90
N ALA A 69 28.78 4.37 -45.94
CA ALA A 69 27.39 3.96 -45.82
C ALA A 69 27.19 2.73 -44.93
N LEU A 70 28.04 1.70 -45.10
CA LEU A 70 28.06 0.53 -44.22
C LEU A 70 28.46 0.89 -42.81
N GLY A 71 29.41 1.81 -42.63
CA GLY A 71 29.75 2.35 -41.28
C GLY A 71 28.60 3.05 -40.61
N MET A 72 27.82 3.88 -41.32
CA MET A 72 26.66 4.56 -40.76
C MET A 72 25.55 3.54 -40.37
N ILE A 73 25.34 2.50 -41.21
CA ILE A 73 24.40 1.40 -40.89
C ILE A 73 24.88 0.66 -39.65
N ALA A 74 26.16 0.34 -39.56
CA ALA A 74 26.72 -0.35 -38.38
C ALA A 74 26.56 0.49 -37.09
N VAL A 75 26.82 1.79 -37.14
CA VAL A 75 26.59 2.72 -36.02
C VAL A 75 25.12 2.70 -35.60
N ALA A 76 24.17 2.75 -36.55
CA ALA A 76 22.75 2.69 -36.25
C ALA A 76 22.34 1.36 -35.60
N VAL A 77 22.82 0.24 -36.11
CA VAL A 77 22.54 -1.09 -35.52
C VAL A 77 23.11 -1.20 -34.11
N VAL A 78 24.39 -0.82 -33.91
CA VAL A 78 25.04 -0.89 -32.60
C VAL A 78 24.35 0.00 -31.57
N THR A 79 24.08 1.25 -31.91
CA THR A 79 23.45 2.20 -30.97
C THR A 79 22.05 1.78 -30.56
N ASN A 80 21.23 1.27 -31.50
CA ASN A 80 19.90 0.77 -31.19
C ASN A 80 19.93 -0.52 -30.36
N THR A 81 20.86 -1.43 -30.67
CA THR A 81 21.04 -2.67 -29.88
C THR A 81 21.49 -2.35 -28.45
N LEU A 82 22.47 -1.45 -28.30
CA LEU A 82 22.88 -0.96 -26.96
C LEU A 82 21.73 -0.27 -26.22
N GLY A 83 20.86 0.48 -26.93
CA GLY A 83 19.67 1.11 -26.37
C GLY A 83 18.65 0.10 -25.82
N VAL A 84 18.41 -1.00 -26.55
CA VAL A 84 17.56 -2.10 -26.06
C VAL A 84 18.15 -2.76 -24.83
N LEU A 85 19.44 -3.08 -24.85
CA LEU A 85 20.15 -3.69 -23.71
C LEU A 85 20.11 -2.78 -22.48
N GLN A 86 20.40 -1.49 -22.66
CA GLN A 86 20.31 -0.46 -21.62
C GLN A 86 18.90 -0.41 -21.01
N THR A 87 17.86 -0.37 -21.85
CA THR A 87 16.48 -0.32 -21.40
C THR A 87 16.10 -1.56 -20.60
N TRP A 88 16.47 -2.74 -21.09
CA TRP A 88 16.23 -4.00 -20.38
C TRP A 88 16.90 -4.03 -19.01
N MET A 89 18.18 -3.65 -18.94
CA MET A 89 18.92 -3.64 -17.68
C MET A 89 18.37 -2.61 -16.69
N SER A 90 18.05 -1.39 -17.16
CA SER A 90 17.48 -0.34 -16.32
C SER A 90 16.12 -0.77 -15.74
N ASN A 91 15.25 -1.31 -16.57
CA ASN A 91 13.95 -1.83 -16.13
C ASN A 91 14.11 -3.00 -15.16
N SER A 92 15.07 -3.90 -15.38
CA SER A 92 15.35 -5.00 -14.45
C SER A 92 15.72 -4.49 -13.06
N VAL A 93 16.61 -3.49 -12.95
CA VAL A 93 16.98 -2.87 -11.68
C VAL A 93 15.76 -2.22 -11.03
N GLY A 94 14.99 -1.45 -11.79
CA GLY A 94 13.79 -0.78 -11.27
C GLY A 94 12.74 -1.75 -10.76
N GLN A 95 12.45 -2.83 -11.48
CA GLN A 95 11.47 -3.85 -11.07
C GLN A 95 11.92 -4.59 -9.80
N THR A 96 13.21 -4.94 -9.70
CA THR A 96 13.73 -5.58 -8.49
C THR A 96 13.61 -4.65 -7.27
N LEU A 97 13.95 -3.37 -7.43
CA LEU A 97 13.81 -2.37 -6.36
C LEU A 97 12.34 -2.21 -5.93
N MET A 98 11.40 -2.18 -6.90
CA MET A 98 9.97 -2.10 -6.59
C MET A 98 9.45 -3.34 -5.88
N HIS A 99 9.95 -4.53 -6.27
CA HIS A 99 9.65 -5.77 -5.56
C HIS A 99 10.10 -5.69 -4.10
N ASP A 100 11.36 -5.31 -3.86
CA ASP A 100 11.92 -5.21 -2.51
C ASP A 100 11.14 -4.21 -1.65
N LEU A 101 10.76 -3.05 -2.22
CA LEU A 101 9.94 -2.06 -1.51
C LEU A 101 8.54 -2.59 -1.18
N ARG A 102 7.88 -3.30 -2.11
CA ARG A 102 6.56 -3.91 -1.83
C ARG A 102 6.65 -4.92 -0.69
N VAL A 103 7.65 -5.79 -0.73
CA VAL A 103 7.87 -6.79 0.31
C VAL A 103 8.19 -6.12 1.66
N ALA A 104 9.04 -5.09 1.66
CA ALA A 104 9.39 -4.36 2.88
C ALA A 104 8.18 -3.65 3.49
N VAL A 105 7.38 -2.93 2.69
CA VAL A 105 6.16 -2.24 3.16
C VAL A 105 5.13 -3.24 3.65
N TYR A 106 4.87 -4.30 2.89
CA TYR A 106 3.92 -5.34 3.27
C TYR A 106 4.33 -6.04 4.57
N GLY A 107 5.60 -6.44 4.66
CA GLY A 107 6.13 -7.08 5.87
C GLY A 107 6.13 -6.15 7.09
N HIS A 108 6.37 -4.84 6.89
CA HIS A 108 6.28 -3.86 7.97
C HIS A 108 4.82 -3.65 8.45
N LEU A 109 3.88 -3.57 7.50
CA LEU A 109 2.45 -3.46 7.82
C LEU A 109 1.91 -4.70 8.54
N GLN A 110 2.37 -5.90 8.19
CA GLN A 110 1.98 -7.14 8.89
C GLN A 110 2.42 -7.15 10.37
N ARG A 111 3.42 -6.35 10.75
CA ARG A 111 3.87 -6.20 12.14
C ARG A 111 3.15 -5.08 12.90
N GLN A 112 2.29 -4.30 12.23
CA GLN A 112 1.52 -3.25 12.89
C GLN A 112 0.43 -3.84 13.78
N SER A 113 0.12 -3.13 14.88
CA SER A 113 -0.93 -3.53 15.83
C SER A 113 -2.33 -3.48 15.23
N LEU A 114 -3.26 -4.21 15.81
CA LEU A 114 -4.68 -4.13 15.49
C LEU A 114 -5.21 -2.69 15.59
N GLY A 115 -4.71 -1.91 16.56
CA GLY A 115 -5.05 -0.51 16.75
C GLY A 115 -4.70 0.39 15.55
N PHE A 116 -3.62 0.09 14.84
CA PHE A 116 -3.28 0.80 13.60
C PHE A 116 -4.36 0.58 12.52
N PHE A 117 -4.78 -0.66 12.28
CA PHE A 117 -5.79 -0.99 11.26
C PHE A 117 -7.19 -0.50 11.63
N ALA A 118 -7.52 -0.44 12.92
CA ALA A 118 -8.80 0.12 13.38
C ALA A 118 -8.91 1.64 13.09
N ARG A 119 -7.78 2.36 13.07
CA ARG A 119 -7.72 3.82 12.82
C ARG A 119 -7.46 4.17 11.36
N THR A 120 -6.88 3.26 10.59
CA THR A 120 -6.47 3.49 9.20
C THR A 120 -7.47 2.87 8.25
N ARG A 121 -7.93 3.62 7.25
CA ARG A 121 -8.86 3.10 6.24
C ARG A 121 -8.14 2.07 5.37
N THR A 122 -8.71 0.88 5.21
CA THR A 122 -8.16 -0.20 4.38
C THR A 122 -7.86 0.25 2.94
N GLY A 123 -8.72 1.09 2.36
CA GLY A 123 -8.50 1.67 1.02
C GLY A 123 -7.28 2.58 0.93
N GLU A 124 -6.90 3.25 2.02
CA GLU A 124 -5.67 4.05 2.05
C GLU A 124 -4.43 3.16 1.97
N VAL A 125 -4.36 2.12 2.79
CA VAL A 125 -3.26 1.14 2.78
C VAL A 125 -3.14 0.49 1.40
N GLN A 126 -4.25 0.05 0.83
CA GLN A 126 -4.29 -0.55 -0.50
C GLN A 126 -3.79 0.42 -1.59
N SER A 127 -4.24 1.67 -1.56
CA SER A 127 -3.80 2.71 -2.50
C SER A 127 -2.30 2.99 -2.39
N ARG A 128 -1.74 3.00 -1.19
CA ARG A 128 -0.29 3.19 -0.97
C ARG A 128 0.54 2.09 -1.61
N ILE A 129 0.16 0.82 -1.37
CA ILE A 129 0.91 -0.33 -1.91
C ILE A 129 0.75 -0.43 -3.44
N ALA A 130 -0.47 -0.26 -3.96
CA ALA A 130 -0.75 -0.44 -5.39
C ALA A 130 -0.34 0.77 -6.23
N ASN A 131 -0.75 1.98 -5.84
CA ASN A 131 -0.63 3.18 -6.67
C ASN A 131 0.66 3.95 -6.40
N ASP A 132 1.04 4.16 -5.12
CA ASP A 132 2.21 4.97 -4.81
C ASP A 132 3.51 4.26 -5.21
N ILE A 133 3.65 2.97 -4.89
CA ILE A 133 4.81 2.17 -5.32
C ILE A 133 4.79 2.00 -6.85
N GLY A 134 3.62 1.80 -7.47
CA GLY A 134 3.48 1.77 -8.94
C GLY A 134 3.90 3.07 -9.60
N GLY A 135 3.53 4.22 -9.05
CA GLY A 135 3.93 5.55 -9.52
C GLY A 135 5.44 5.79 -9.40
N MET A 136 6.09 5.27 -8.35
CA MET A 136 7.54 5.36 -8.17
C MET A 136 8.32 4.60 -9.25
N GLN A 137 7.76 3.49 -9.75
CA GLN A 137 8.42 2.66 -10.77
C GLN A 137 8.81 3.46 -12.01
N SER A 138 7.88 4.24 -12.58
CA SER A 138 8.13 5.01 -13.79
C SER A 138 9.29 5.99 -13.64
N VAL A 139 9.48 6.50 -12.44
CA VAL A 139 10.52 7.47 -12.13
C VAL A 139 11.85 6.82 -11.87
N VAL A 140 11.88 5.75 -11.11
CA VAL A 140 13.11 4.99 -10.82
C VAL A 140 13.72 4.43 -12.11
N THR A 141 12.88 3.84 -12.97
CA THR A 141 13.36 3.22 -14.21
C THR A 141 13.62 4.23 -15.33
N ASN A 142 12.73 5.20 -15.52
CA ASN A 142 12.79 6.09 -16.68
C ASN A 142 13.51 7.40 -16.38
N THR A 143 13.19 8.07 -15.26
CA THR A 143 13.70 9.42 -15.01
C THR A 143 15.19 9.40 -14.70
N ALA A 144 15.67 8.51 -13.80
CA ALA A 144 17.10 8.42 -13.48
C ALA A 144 17.96 8.06 -14.70
N THR A 145 17.50 7.08 -15.49
CA THR A 145 18.18 6.66 -16.73
C THR A 145 18.13 7.75 -17.79
N SER A 146 16.98 8.44 -17.97
CA SER A 146 16.85 9.57 -18.88
C SER A 146 17.79 10.74 -18.52
N ILE A 147 17.93 11.06 -17.23
CA ILE A 147 18.89 12.09 -16.80
C ILE A 147 20.30 11.71 -17.23
N ALA A 148 20.74 10.49 -16.89
CA ALA A 148 22.08 10.02 -17.23
C ALA A 148 22.30 10.02 -18.76
N GLN A 149 21.36 9.49 -19.53
CA GLN A 149 21.43 9.43 -20.99
C GLN A 149 21.44 10.82 -21.62
N ASN A 150 20.50 11.69 -21.24
CA ASN A 150 20.40 13.01 -21.82
C ASN A 150 21.59 13.90 -21.45
N ALA A 151 22.04 13.84 -20.19
CA ALA A 151 23.23 14.57 -19.76
C ALA A 151 24.49 14.11 -20.49
N THR A 152 24.69 12.81 -20.65
CA THR A 152 25.80 12.24 -21.41
C THR A 152 25.74 12.63 -22.88
N THR A 153 24.57 12.54 -23.52
CA THR A 153 24.38 12.91 -24.92
C THR A 153 24.66 14.40 -25.12
N VAL A 154 24.12 15.28 -24.25
CA VAL A 154 24.40 16.73 -24.32
C VAL A 154 25.90 17.01 -24.17
N ALA A 155 26.55 16.43 -23.17
CA ALA A 155 27.98 16.63 -22.93
C ALA A 155 28.83 16.15 -24.12
N ALA A 156 28.57 14.92 -24.60
CA ALA A 156 29.30 14.36 -25.74
C ALA A 156 29.10 15.16 -27.02
N THR A 157 27.86 15.58 -27.31
CA THR A 157 27.55 16.40 -28.49
C THR A 157 28.15 17.80 -28.40
N VAL A 158 28.14 18.44 -27.23
CA VAL A 158 28.78 19.75 -27.03
C VAL A 158 30.29 19.64 -27.28
N VAL A 159 30.96 18.62 -26.73
CA VAL A 159 32.38 18.37 -27.00
C VAL A 159 32.64 18.18 -28.50
N ALA A 160 31.80 17.37 -29.18
CA ALA A 160 31.94 17.14 -30.61
C ALA A 160 31.76 18.45 -31.44
N LEU A 161 30.82 19.32 -31.07
CA LEU A 161 30.64 20.62 -31.72
C LEU A 161 31.87 21.53 -31.57
N PHE A 162 32.48 21.57 -30.38
CA PHE A 162 33.70 22.34 -30.16
C PHE A 162 34.89 21.78 -30.94
N LEU A 163 35.00 20.45 -31.08
CA LEU A 163 36.06 19.79 -31.88
C LEU A 163 35.87 20.01 -33.38
N LEU A 164 34.63 20.16 -33.87
CA LEU A 164 34.36 20.46 -35.28
C LEU A 164 34.71 21.90 -35.65
N ASP A 165 34.14 22.87 -34.94
CA ASP A 165 34.46 24.29 -35.06
C ASP A 165 34.04 25.04 -33.79
N TRP A 166 35.01 25.56 -33.04
CA TRP A 166 34.78 26.26 -31.78
C TRP A 166 34.03 27.60 -31.96
N ARG A 167 34.13 28.24 -33.13
CA ARG A 167 33.46 29.55 -33.43
C ARG A 167 31.98 29.34 -33.60
N LEU A 168 31.58 28.33 -34.39
CA LEU A 168 30.19 27.93 -34.57
C LEU A 168 29.57 27.42 -33.28
N ALA A 169 30.33 26.66 -32.48
CA ALA A 169 29.90 26.16 -31.19
C ALA A 169 29.64 27.28 -30.19
N LEU A 170 30.55 28.28 -30.10
CA LEU A 170 30.37 29.44 -29.23
C LEU A 170 29.15 30.28 -29.66
N PHE A 171 29.00 30.54 -30.96
CA PHE A 171 27.85 31.25 -31.52
C PHE A 171 26.53 30.55 -31.15
N SER A 172 26.45 29.25 -31.34
CA SER A 172 25.28 28.44 -30.97
C SER A 172 24.99 28.51 -29.47
N LEU A 173 26.02 28.45 -28.62
CA LEU A 173 25.89 28.48 -27.18
C LEU A 173 25.40 29.84 -26.65
N ILE A 174 25.79 30.95 -27.27
CA ILE A 174 25.34 32.30 -26.92
C ILE A 174 23.84 32.49 -27.20
N ILE A 175 23.31 31.86 -28.23
CA ILE A 175 21.90 31.96 -28.60
C ILE A 175 21.01 31.08 -27.70
N LEU A 176 21.50 29.96 -27.20
CA LEU A 176 20.74 29.00 -26.39
C LEU A 176 20.01 29.63 -25.17
N PRO A 177 20.64 30.51 -24.35
CA PRO A 177 19.98 31.15 -23.21
C PRO A 177 18.74 31.98 -23.59
N VAL A 178 18.70 32.58 -24.76
CA VAL A 178 17.54 33.34 -25.25
C VAL A 178 16.34 32.43 -25.40
N PHE A 179 16.52 31.25 -26.02
CA PHE A 179 15.47 30.26 -26.19
C PHE A 179 15.02 29.63 -24.87
N VAL A 180 15.96 29.38 -23.96
CA VAL A 180 15.63 28.87 -22.61
C VAL A 180 14.78 29.89 -21.84
N ARG A 181 15.08 31.20 -21.97
CA ARG A 181 14.28 32.26 -21.32
C ARG A 181 12.86 32.34 -21.86
N ILE A 182 12.69 32.24 -23.17
CA ILE A 182 11.36 32.19 -23.83
C ILE A 182 10.58 30.95 -23.33
N ALA A 183 11.20 29.78 -23.33
CA ALA A 183 10.59 28.54 -22.89
C ALA A 183 10.14 28.57 -21.41
N ARG A 184 10.95 29.15 -20.52
CA ARG A 184 10.61 29.32 -19.10
C ARG A 184 9.42 30.24 -18.89
N LYS A 185 9.33 31.36 -19.63
CA LYS A 185 8.20 32.29 -19.54
C LYS A 185 6.88 31.60 -19.85
N ILE A 186 6.83 30.85 -20.95
CA ILE A 186 5.62 30.09 -21.38
C ILE A 186 5.31 28.96 -20.40
N GLY A 187 6.33 28.32 -19.82
CA GLY A 187 6.17 27.26 -18.83
C GLY A 187 5.46 27.69 -17.54
N ASN A 188 5.74 28.91 -17.07
CA ASN A 188 5.12 29.45 -15.86
C ASN A 188 3.62 29.73 -16.04
N GLU A 189 3.20 30.22 -17.20
CA GLU A 189 1.78 30.38 -17.55
C GLU A 189 1.02 29.04 -17.50
N ARG A 190 1.58 28.02 -18.11
CA ARG A 190 0.99 26.67 -18.09
C ARG A 190 0.79 26.13 -16.68
N ARG A 191 1.74 26.38 -15.76
CA ARG A 191 1.64 25.90 -14.37
C ARG A 191 0.40 26.48 -13.68
N LYS A 192 0.13 27.78 -13.85
CA LYS A 192 -1.07 28.44 -13.30
C LYS A 192 -2.36 27.81 -13.81
N ILE A 193 -2.46 27.62 -15.14
CA ILE A 193 -3.64 27.02 -15.78
C ILE A 193 -3.83 25.57 -15.29
N SER A 194 -2.74 24.79 -15.17
CA SER A 194 -2.80 23.41 -14.69
C SER A 194 -3.28 23.31 -13.24
N THR A 195 -2.90 24.26 -12.37
CA THR A 195 -3.39 24.31 -10.98
C THR A 195 -4.89 24.58 -10.93
N THR A 196 -5.37 25.54 -11.72
CA THR A 196 -6.81 25.87 -11.83
C THR A 196 -7.60 24.66 -12.35
N ARG A 197 -7.10 23.99 -13.39
CA ARG A 197 -7.68 22.75 -13.92
C ARG A 197 -7.84 21.67 -12.85
N GLN A 198 -6.76 21.43 -12.08
CA GLN A 198 -6.78 20.41 -11.04
C GLN A 198 -7.80 20.71 -9.93
N LYS A 199 -7.95 22.00 -9.58
CA LYS A 199 -8.95 22.44 -8.62
C LYS A 199 -10.37 22.18 -9.11
N LEU A 200 -10.69 22.58 -10.36
CA LEU A 200 -12.00 22.37 -10.94
C LEU A 200 -12.36 20.87 -11.10
N LEU A 201 -11.39 20.03 -11.51
CA LEU A 201 -11.59 18.58 -11.58
C LEU A 201 -11.87 17.97 -10.20
N SER A 202 -11.19 18.47 -9.15
CA SER A 202 -11.45 18.01 -7.77
C SER A 202 -12.87 18.40 -7.31
N GLU A 203 -13.30 19.63 -7.60
CA GLU A 203 -14.66 20.10 -7.27
C GLU A 203 -15.73 19.30 -8.02
N LEU A 204 -15.49 18.98 -9.29
CA LEU A 204 -16.39 18.13 -10.09
C LEU A 204 -16.47 16.70 -9.52
N SER A 205 -15.33 16.14 -9.08
CA SER A 205 -15.29 14.82 -8.46
C SER A 205 -16.08 14.75 -7.15
N VAL A 206 -15.96 15.78 -6.31
CA VAL A 206 -16.77 15.89 -5.07
C VAL A 206 -18.25 15.95 -5.41
N GLN A 207 -18.66 16.74 -6.40
CA GLN A 207 -20.05 16.83 -6.83
C GLN A 207 -20.60 15.50 -7.34
N ILE A 208 -19.77 14.71 -8.08
CA ILE A 208 -20.13 13.35 -8.53
C ILE A 208 -20.33 12.43 -7.32
N GLU A 209 -19.38 12.42 -6.37
CA GLU A 209 -19.44 11.58 -5.17
C GLU A 209 -20.68 11.89 -4.33
N GLU A 210 -21.00 13.17 -4.11
CA GLU A 210 -22.17 13.59 -3.34
C GLU A 210 -23.47 13.24 -4.07
N SER A 211 -23.60 13.61 -5.35
CA SER A 211 -24.86 13.50 -6.10
C SER A 211 -25.19 12.06 -6.52
N LEU A 212 -24.17 11.22 -6.78
CA LEU A 212 -24.34 9.82 -7.20
C LEU A 212 -24.20 8.81 -6.04
N SER A 213 -24.01 9.27 -4.80
CA SER A 213 -24.14 8.42 -3.62
C SER A 213 -25.58 7.90 -3.49
N VAL A 214 -25.79 6.77 -2.81
CA VAL A 214 -27.15 6.23 -2.56
C VAL A 214 -28.04 7.29 -1.92
N SER A 215 -27.54 8.03 -0.93
CA SER A 215 -28.26 9.12 -0.26
C SER A 215 -28.52 10.31 -1.17
N GLY A 216 -27.54 10.70 -2.01
CA GLY A 216 -27.69 11.78 -2.98
C GLY A 216 -28.72 11.47 -4.06
N ILE A 217 -28.69 10.26 -4.61
CA ILE A 217 -29.69 9.80 -5.59
C ILE A 217 -31.10 9.74 -4.94
N LEU A 218 -31.20 9.21 -3.71
CA LEU A 218 -32.47 9.16 -3.00
C LEU A 218 -33.05 10.57 -2.80
N LEU A 219 -32.22 11.49 -2.31
CA LEU A 219 -32.62 12.90 -2.11
C LEU A 219 -33.04 13.55 -3.42
N GLY A 220 -32.24 13.43 -4.49
CA GLY A 220 -32.53 14.00 -5.80
C GLY A 220 -33.86 13.52 -6.40
N LYS A 221 -34.18 12.21 -6.23
CA LYS A 221 -35.44 11.62 -6.71
C LYS A 221 -36.62 12.00 -5.85
N THR A 222 -36.49 11.99 -4.52
CA THR A 222 -37.59 12.30 -3.60
C THR A 222 -37.98 13.78 -3.60
N THR A 223 -37.02 14.68 -3.85
CA THR A 223 -37.25 16.13 -3.95
C THR A 223 -37.57 16.61 -5.36
N GLY A 224 -37.47 15.74 -6.38
CA GLY A 224 -37.65 16.13 -7.79
C GLY A 224 -36.49 16.99 -8.35
N SER A 225 -35.34 17.09 -7.65
CA SER A 225 -34.24 18.00 -7.94
C SER A 225 -33.22 17.44 -8.93
N SER A 226 -33.43 16.27 -9.52
CA SER A 226 -32.48 15.63 -10.45
C SER A 226 -32.13 16.51 -11.65
N GLY A 227 -33.07 17.31 -12.18
CA GLY A 227 -32.82 18.26 -13.27
C GLY A 227 -31.89 19.40 -12.87
N VAL A 228 -32.02 19.91 -11.65
CA VAL A 228 -31.16 20.97 -11.10
C VAL A 228 -29.72 20.46 -10.93
N LEU A 229 -29.57 19.24 -10.38
CA LEU A 229 -28.25 18.62 -10.24
C LEU A 229 -27.56 18.40 -11.60
N THR A 230 -28.32 17.95 -12.61
CA THR A 230 -27.79 17.78 -13.98
C THR A 230 -27.36 19.12 -14.58
N GLN A 231 -28.15 20.19 -14.39
CA GLN A 231 -27.79 21.51 -14.90
C GLN A 231 -26.55 22.09 -14.21
N GLN A 232 -26.43 21.92 -12.90
CA GLN A 232 -25.24 22.33 -12.13
C GLN A 232 -23.99 21.56 -12.59
N PHE A 233 -24.11 20.25 -12.80
CA PHE A 233 -23.01 19.43 -13.33
C PHE A 233 -22.61 19.88 -14.74
N ALA A 234 -23.57 20.13 -15.63
CA ALA A 234 -23.31 20.58 -16.99
C ALA A 234 -22.56 21.91 -16.99
N ALA A 235 -22.96 22.90 -16.16
CA ALA A 235 -22.28 24.18 -16.06
C ALA A 235 -20.83 24.04 -15.57
N ARG A 236 -20.57 23.20 -14.56
CA ARG A 236 -19.20 22.94 -14.09
C ARG A 236 -18.38 22.16 -15.10
N SER A 237 -18.97 21.20 -15.80
CA SER A 237 -18.31 20.44 -16.86
C SER A 237 -17.88 21.35 -18.02
N ASP A 238 -18.70 22.35 -18.37
CA ASP A 238 -18.38 23.36 -19.39
C ASP A 238 -17.19 24.22 -18.96
N GLU A 239 -17.17 24.69 -17.71
CA GLU A 239 -16.03 25.41 -17.14
C GLU A 239 -14.72 24.59 -17.17
N VAL A 240 -14.82 23.30 -16.84
CA VAL A 240 -13.68 22.36 -16.95
C VAL A 240 -13.22 22.24 -18.40
N ALA A 241 -14.13 22.12 -19.37
CA ALA A 241 -13.80 22.01 -20.79
C ALA A 241 -13.06 23.25 -21.31
N ASP A 242 -13.49 24.44 -20.90
CA ASP A 242 -12.84 25.71 -21.24
C ASP A 242 -11.41 25.79 -20.70
N VAL A 243 -11.22 25.42 -19.43
CA VAL A 243 -9.89 25.45 -18.81
C VAL A 243 -9.00 24.34 -19.39
N GLU A 244 -9.55 23.18 -19.72
CA GLU A 244 -8.83 22.09 -20.40
C GLU A 244 -8.31 22.54 -21.76
N LEU A 245 -9.16 23.19 -22.56
CA LEU A 245 -8.76 23.74 -23.85
C LEU A 245 -7.63 24.78 -23.71
N LYS A 246 -7.74 25.71 -22.75
CA LYS A 246 -6.69 26.69 -22.45
C LYS A 246 -5.38 26.00 -22.03
N ALA A 247 -5.46 24.94 -21.21
CA ALA A 247 -4.30 24.17 -20.77
C ALA A 247 -3.62 23.45 -21.94
N MET A 248 -4.40 22.82 -22.82
CA MET A 248 -3.89 22.17 -24.03
C MET A 248 -3.22 23.15 -24.97
N MET A 249 -3.86 24.31 -25.23
CA MET A 249 -3.33 25.35 -26.12
C MET A 249 -2.04 25.94 -25.59
N ALA A 250 -1.97 26.23 -24.28
CA ALA A 250 -0.74 26.72 -23.64
C ALA A 250 0.39 25.69 -23.77
N GLY A 251 0.08 24.38 -23.67
CA GLY A 251 1.03 23.29 -23.93
C GLY A 251 1.53 23.26 -25.37
N LYS A 252 0.62 23.39 -26.35
CA LYS A 252 0.94 23.42 -27.79
C LYS A 252 1.79 24.63 -28.16
N TRP A 253 1.44 25.85 -27.66
CA TRP A 253 2.24 27.04 -27.90
C TRP A 253 3.66 26.93 -27.33
N ARG A 254 3.83 26.34 -26.15
CA ARG A 254 5.15 26.07 -25.60
C ARG A 254 5.96 25.16 -26.54
N MET A 255 5.35 24.08 -27.00
CA MET A 255 6.02 23.14 -27.90
C MET A 255 6.36 23.78 -29.27
N ALA A 256 5.42 24.54 -29.84
CA ALA A 256 5.64 25.28 -31.09
C ALA A 256 6.78 26.29 -30.97
N SER A 257 6.80 27.12 -29.93
CA SER A 257 7.87 28.13 -29.74
C SER A 257 9.25 27.49 -29.65
N MET A 258 9.33 26.31 -29.00
CA MET A 258 10.57 25.57 -28.91
C MET A 258 10.97 24.97 -30.27
N GLN A 259 10.04 24.32 -30.99
CA GLN A 259 10.31 23.79 -32.34
C GLN A 259 10.74 24.89 -33.31
N ILE A 260 10.07 26.06 -33.29
CA ILE A 260 10.46 27.22 -34.09
C ILE A 260 11.89 27.67 -33.75
N SER A 261 12.22 27.74 -32.45
CA SER A 261 13.55 28.13 -31.99
C SER A 261 14.63 27.21 -32.56
N PHE A 262 14.39 25.91 -32.52
CA PHE A 262 15.35 24.93 -33.04
C PHE A 262 15.37 24.85 -34.57
N ALA A 263 14.27 25.11 -35.23
CA ALA A 263 14.24 25.20 -36.71
C ALA A 263 15.01 26.43 -37.24
N ILE A 264 15.05 27.53 -36.48
CA ILE A 264 15.80 28.74 -36.84
C ILE A 264 17.30 28.55 -36.61
N MET A 265 17.72 27.74 -35.65
CA MET A 265 19.14 27.59 -35.27
C MET A 265 20.05 27.18 -36.44
N PRO A 266 19.75 26.17 -37.27
CA PRO A 266 20.57 25.81 -38.41
C PRO A 266 20.69 26.97 -39.42
N ALA A 267 19.59 27.70 -39.66
CA ALA A 267 19.61 28.88 -40.55
C ALA A 267 20.56 29.97 -40.05
N LEU A 268 20.57 30.25 -38.75
CA LEU A 268 21.49 31.20 -38.13
C LEU A 268 22.94 30.71 -38.22
N VAL A 269 23.20 29.41 -38.05
CA VAL A 269 24.53 28.83 -38.23
C VAL A 269 25.02 28.96 -39.66
N TYR A 270 24.16 28.65 -40.65
CA TYR A 270 24.51 28.82 -42.06
C TYR A 270 24.77 30.29 -42.42
N TRP A 271 23.98 31.21 -41.89
CA TRP A 271 24.19 32.67 -42.09
C TRP A 271 25.53 33.12 -41.50
N PHE A 272 25.83 32.75 -40.26
CA PHE A 272 27.08 33.09 -39.59
C PHE A 272 28.29 32.44 -40.28
N ALA A 273 28.16 31.17 -40.72
CA ALA A 273 29.17 30.49 -41.48
C ALA A 273 29.46 31.16 -42.83
N GLY A 274 28.44 31.63 -43.54
CA GLY A 274 28.59 32.39 -44.78
C GLY A 274 29.40 33.66 -44.61
N ILE A 275 29.17 34.42 -43.53
CA ILE A 275 29.99 35.59 -43.16
C ILE A 275 31.44 35.19 -42.86
N THR A 276 31.62 34.10 -42.15
CA THR A 276 32.96 33.62 -41.71
C THR A 276 33.78 33.08 -42.87
N ILE A 277 33.15 32.36 -43.82
CA ILE A 277 33.77 31.91 -45.07
C ILE A 277 34.19 33.13 -45.93
N GLY A 278 33.33 34.15 -46.03
CA GLY A 278 33.68 35.40 -46.74
C GLY A 278 34.88 36.10 -46.16
N ASN A 279 35.26 35.84 -44.90
CA ASN A 279 36.42 36.38 -44.22
C ASN A 279 37.64 35.41 -44.22
N GLY A 280 37.63 34.36 -45.10
CA GLY A 280 38.81 33.48 -45.36
C GLY A 280 38.91 32.25 -44.44
N SER A 281 37.84 31.82 -43.82
CA SER A 281 37.88 30.55 -43.05
C SER A 281 37.74 29.33 -43.96
N ALA A 282 38.41 28.23 -43.61
CA ALA A 282 38.43 26.94 -44.34
C ALA A 282 37.24 26.01 -43.92
N LEU A 283 36.03 26.58 -43.74
CA LEU A 283 34.87 25.75 -43.40
C LEU A 283 34.35 24.98 -44.62
N THR A 284 34.27 23.67 -44.51
CA THR A 284 33.76 22.78 -45.56
C THR A 284 32.26 22.60 -45.48
N VAL A 285 31.63 22.18 -46.58
CA VAL A 285 30.19 21.88 -46.62
C VAL A 285 29.84 20.71 -45.69
N GLY A 286 30.68 19.65 -45.69
CA GLY A 286 30.49 18.52 -44.77
C GLY A 286 30.60 18.91 -43.30
N THR A 287 31.55 19.81 -42.94
CA THR A 287 31.64 20.34 -41.57
C THR A 287 30.36 21.07 -41.16
N LEU A 288 29.77 21.90 -42.04
CA LEU A 288 28.50 22.61 -41.75
C LEU A 288 27.32 21.67 -41.56
N VAL A 289 27.21 20.67 -42.44
CA VAL A 289 26.14 19.67 -42.37
C VAL A 289 26.28 18.80 -41.11
N ALA A 290 27.50 18.33 -40.80
CA ALA A 290 27.76 17.58 -39.58
C ALA A 290 27.45 18.41 -38.32
N PHE A 291 27.87 19.69 -38.30
CA PHE A 291 27.63 20.61 -37.21
C PHE A 291 26.11 20.83 -36.96
N THR A 292 25.36 21.13 -38.00
CA THR A 292 23.89 21.35 -37.89
C THR A 292 23.15 20.08 -37.52
N THR A 293 23.62 18.90 -37.98
CA THR A 293 23.09 17.60 -37.56
C THR A 293 23.29 17.36 -36.07
N LEU A 294 24.50 17.57 -35.55
CA LEU A 294 24.80 17.47 -34.11
C LEU A 294 23.99 18.50 -33.30
N GLN A 295 23.87 19.73 -33.80
CA GLN A 295 23.11 20.78 -33.14
C GLN A 295 21.62 20.41 -32.99
N THR A 296 21.01 19.84 -34.03
CA THR A 296 19.62 19.41 -33.97
C THR A 296 19.42 18.23 -33.02
N GLN A 297 20.43 17.35 -32.87
CA GLN A 297 20.42 16.25 -31.90
C GLN A 297 20.44 16.75 -30.44
N LEU A 298 20.93 17.94 -30.14
CA LEU A 298 20.90 18.53 -28.79
C LEU A 298 19.50 18.89 -28.30
N PHE A 299 18.55 19.12 -29.21
CA PHE A 299 17.22 19.62 -28.86
C PHE A 299 16.48 18.71 -27.88
N ARG A 300 16.30 17.46 -28.29
CA ARG A 300 15.49 16.50 -27.55
C ARG A 300 16.02 16.20 -26.15
N PRO A 301 17.32 15.88 -25.98
CA PRO A 301 17.93 15.67 -24.67
C PRO A 301 17.86 16.89 -23.75
N THR A 302 18.13 18.08 -24.30
CA THR A 302 18.07 19.34 -23.51
C THR A 302 16.67 19.59 -22.99
N MET A 303 15.65 19.35 -23.81
CA MET A 303 14.26 19.51 -23.44
C MET A 303 13.82 18.52 -22.37
N GLN A 304 14.25 17.27 -22.49
CA GLN A 304 13.97 16.26 -21.48
C GLN A 304 14.61 16.61 -20.15
N LEU A 305 15.87 17.06 -20.12
CA LEU A 305 16.53 17.52 -18.90
C LEU A 305 15.79 18.68 -18.22
N LEU A 306 15.27 19.64 -19.00
CA LEU A 306 14.49 20.76 -18.47
C LEU A 306 13.14 20.33 -17.88
N SER A 307 12.52 19.25 -18.38
CA SER A 307 11.25 18.74 -17.87
C SER A 307 11.42 17.83 -16.66
N THR A 308 12.55 17.19 -16.52
CA THR A 308 12.82 16.17 -15.49
C THR A 308 12.73 16.70 -14.05
N GLY A 309 12.98 17.99 -13.82
CA GLY A 309 12.91 18.56 -12.46
C GLY A 309 11.55 18.39 -11.78
N VAL A 310 10.46 18.51 -12.55
CA VAL A 310 9.09 18.31 -12.02
C VAL A 310 8.82 16.84 -11.71
N GLU A 311 9.29 15.95 -12.58
CA GLU A 311 9.13 14.49 -12.38
C GLU A 311 9.88 14.03 -11.14
N VAL A 312 11.11 14.49 -10.94
CA VAL A 312 11.91 14.20 -9.73
C VAL A 312 11.19 14.67 -8.47
N GLN A 313 10.67 15.91 -8.47
CA GLN A 313 9.96 16.45 -7.31
C GLN A 313 8.70 15.64 -6.98
N SER A 314 7.93 15.28 -7.99
CA SER A 314 6.73 14.43 -7.82
C SER A 314 7.07 13.06 -7.23
N SER A 315 8.19 12.50 -7.66
CA SER A 315 8.67 11.20 -7.19
C SER A 315 9.16 11.23 -5.76
N LEU A 316 9.91 12.26 -5.39
CA LEU A 316 10.36 12.42 -4.01
C LEU A 316 9.17 12.51 -3.04
N ALA A 317 8.04 13.09 -3.48
CA ALA A 317 6.80 13.08 -2.70
C ALA A 317 6.20 11.66 -2.56
N LEU A 318 6.24 10.83 -3.63
CA LEU A 318 5.80 9.42 -3.56
C LEU A 318 6.69 8.61 -2.62
N PHE A 319 8.03 8.78 -2.72
CA PHE A 319 8.97 8.16 -1.78
C PHE A 319 8.70 8.60 -0.34
N GLY A 320 8.43 9.88 -0.10
CA GLY A 320 8.08 10.40 1.22
C GLY A 320 6.90 9.66 1.84
N ARG A 321 5.83 9.46 1.06
CA ARG A 321 4.64 8.71 1.49
C ARG A 321 4.92 7.25 1.80
N VAL A 322 5.77 6.57 1.03
CA VAL A 322 6.14 5.18 1.29
C VAL A 322 7.04 5.06 2.51
N PHE A 323 7.99 5.98 2.69
CA PHE A 323 8.84 6.01 3.88
C PHE A 323 8.06 6.33 5.15
N GLU A 324 7.01 7.16 5.08
CA GLU A 324 6.10 7.40 6.21
C GLU A 324 5.54 6.09 6.78
N TYR A 325 5.18 5.13 5.90
CA TYR A 325 4.73 3.80 6.33
C TYR A 325 5.87 2.93 6.88
N LEU A 326 7.05 2.97 6.27
CA LEU A 326 8.21 2.19 6.74
C LEU A 326 8.77 2.70 8.07
N ASP A 327 8.51 3.96 8.40
CA ASP A 327 8.98 4.62 9.63
C ASP A 327 7.94 4.57 10.76
N LEU A 328 6.75 4.00 10.52
CA LEU A 328 5.77 3.81 11.59
C LEU A 328 6.38 2.95 12.70
N PRO A 329 6.29 3.38 13.96
CA PRO A 329 6.70 2.53 15.07
C PRO A 329 5.83 1.28 15.11
N VAL A 330 6.41 0.16 15.48
CA VAL A 330 5.69 -1.08 15.75
C VAL A 330 5.26 -1.00 17.22
N ASP A 331 3.95 -1.09 17.47
CA ASP A 331 3.41 -0.95 18.82
C ASP A 331 3.72 -2.16 19.72
N ILE A 332 3.93 -3.35 19.13
CA ILE A 332 4.22 -4.61 19.83
C ILE A 332 5.59 -5.09 19.38
N ASP A 333 6.59 -4.87 20.23
CA ASP A 333 7.96 -5.27 19.95
C ASP A 333 8.18 -6.77 20.19
N GLU A 334 8.98 -7.40 19.33
CA GLU A 334 9.50 -8.74 19.60
C GLU A 334 10.58 -8.68 20.67
N PRO A 335 10.60 -9.63 21.63
CA PRO A 335 11.59 -9.63 22.69
C PRO A 335 13.02 -9.80 22.15
N ILE A 336 13.97 -9.03 22.67
CA ILE A 336 15.39 -9.11 22.29
C ILE A 336 16.00 -10.45 22.72
N ALA A 337 15.57 -10.98 23.88
CA ALA A 337 15.98 -12.26 24.42
C ALA A 337 14.72 -13.13 24.66
N PRO A 338 14.20 -13.78 23.61
CA PRO A 338 12.96 -14.52 23.72
C PRO A 338 13.09 -15.74 24.63
N THR A 339 12.11 -15.91 25.51
CA THR A 339 11.95 -17.15 26.27
C THR A 339 11.37 -18.21 25.34
N LEU A 340 12.06 -19.35 25.21
CA LEU A 340 11.56 -20.48 24.45
C LEU A 340 10.62 -21.29 25.35
N LEU A 341 9.37 -21.37 24.96
CA LEU A 341 8.35 -22.17 25.64
C LEU A 341 7.75 -23.13 24.63
N ALA A 342 7.98 -24.44 24.88
CA ALA A 342 7.36 -25.47 24.05
C ALA A 342 5.90 -25.62 24.46
N ARG A 343 5.02 -25.76 23.48
CA ARG A 343 3.57 -25.88 23.72
C ARG A 343 3.21 -27.05 24.65
N GLU A 344 3.99 -28.13 24.58
CA GLU A 344 3.80 -29.35 25.35
C GLU A 344 4.05 -29.13 26.86
N ASP A 345 4.81 -28.10 27.20
CA ASP A 345 5.16 -27.74 28.58
C ASP A 345 4.16 -26.71 29.18
N VAL A 346 3.17 -26.26 28.40
CA VAL A 346 2.22 -25.22 28.83
C VAL A 346 1.00 -25.85 29.49
N SER A 347 0.81 -25.55 30.78
CA SER A 347 -0.40 -25.89 31.53
C SER A 347 -1.57 -24.99 31.20
N GLY A 348 -1.30 -23.74 30.84
CA GLY A 348 -2.27 -22.73 30.47
C GLY A 348 -2.79 -21.87 31.63
N HIS A 349 -2.06 -21.74 32.74
CA HIS A 349 -2.39 -20.81 33.80
C HIS A 349 -2.19 -19.36 33.31
N VAL A 350 -3.25 -18.54 33.32
CA VAL A 350 -3.21 -17.13 32.90
C VAL A 350 -3.41 -16.22 34.09
N ARG A 351 -2.52 -15.26 34.29
CA ARG A 351 -2.64 -14.29 35.37
C ARG A 351 -2.46 -12.85 34.87
N PHE A 352 -3.37 -12.00 35.28
CA PHE A 352 -3.33 -10.55 35.09
C PHE A 352 -2.89 -9.92 36.42
N GLU A 353 -1.79 -9.15 36.42
CA GLU A 353 -1.23 -8.53 37.61
C GLU A 353 -1.20 -7.01 37.45
N HIS A 354 -2.09 -6.31 38.15
CA HIS A 354 -2.22 -4.86 38.16
C HIS A 354 -2.25 -4.26 36.74
N VAL A 355 -3.00 -4.89 35.81
CA VAL A 355 -3.01 -4.52 34.40
C VAL A 355 -3.79 -3.24 34.19
N GLU A 356 -3.14 -2.26 33.57
CA GLU A 356 -3.74 -1.04 33.05
C GLU A 356 -3.57 -0.96 31.53
N PHE A 357 -4.58 -0.44 30.84
CA PHE A 357 -4.51 -0.24 29.41
C PHE A 357 -5.30 0.98 28.95
N SER A 358 -4.68 1.78 28.07
CA SER A 358 -5.31 2.92 27.41
C SER A 358 -5.08 2.86 25.91
N TYR A 359 -6.14 3.03 25.13
CA TYR A 359 -6.00 3.25 23.69
C TYR A 359 -5.37 4.62 23.43
N ALA A 360 -4.52 4.75 22.42
CA ALA A 360 -3.73 5.94 22.13
C ALA A 360 -4.53 7.27 22.04
N ASP A 361 -5.79 7.20 21.57
CA ASP A 361 -6.66 8.36 21.40
C ASP A 361 -7.74 8.49 22.50
N ALA A 362 -7.70 7.62 23.51
CA ALA A 362 -8.70 7.63 24.57
C ALA A 362 -8.34 8.63 25.68
N SER A 363 -9.34 9.38 26.15
CA SER A 363 -9.19 10.32 27.28
C SER A 363 -9.22 9.62 28.66
N ARG A 364 -9.59 8.34 28.69
CA ARG A 364 -9.69 7.53 29.91
C ARG A 364 -9.13 6.14 29.63
N PRO A 365 -8.51 5.50 30.65
CA PRO A 365 -8.08 4.11 30.51
C PRO A 365 -9.26 3.19 30.22
N ALA A 366 -9.04 2.22 29.33
CA ALA A 366 -10.01 1.18 29.04
C ALA A 366 -10.05 0.10 30.14
N LEU A 367 -8.90 -0.13 30.79
CA LEU A 367 -8.75 -1.02 31.94
C LEU A 367 -7.85 -0.35 32.98
N SER A 368 -8.20 -0.52 34.26
CA SER A 368 -7.48 0.08 35.40
C SER A 368 -7.38 -0.92 36.54
N ASP A 369 -6.16 -1.26 36.94
CA ASP A 369 -5.83 -2.11 38.06
C ASP A 369 -6.59 -3.46 38.02
N ILE A 370 -6.42 -4.19 36.93
CA ILE A 370 -7.01 -5.53 36.76
C ILE A 370 -6.08 -6.56 37.39
N ASP A 371 -6.60 -7.27 38.40
CA ASP A 371 -5.93 -8.40 39.05
C ASP A 371 -6.87 -9.61 38.98
N ILE A 372 -6.54 -10.57 38.10
CA ILE A 372 -7.34 -11.77 37.86
C ILE A 372 -6.40 -12.97 37.72
N ASP A 373 -6.76 -14.05 38.43
CA ASP A 373 -6.10 -15.35 38.36
C ASP A 373 -7.02 -16.37 37.68
N VAL A 374 -6.56 -16.98 36.59
CA VAL A 374 -7.29 -18.01 35.81
C VAL A 374 -6.49 -19.30 35.83
N PRO A 375 -6.82 -20.24 36.73
CA PRO A 375 -6.13 -21.51 36.85
C PRO A 375 -6.16 -22.31 35.56
N ALA A 376 -5.14 -23.13 35.32
CA ALA A 376 -5.07 -24.03 34.17
C ALA A 376 -6.33 -24.91 34.05
N GLY A 377 -6.89 -25.00 32.85
CA GLY A 377 -8.08 -25.82 32.56
C GLY A 377 -9.40 -25.25 33.12
N SER A 378 -9.40 -24.06 33.73
CA SER A 378 -10.62 -23.43 34.25
C SER A 378 -11.25 -22.44 33.25
N THR A 379 -12.54 -22.17 33.42
CA THR A 379 -13.30 -21.23 32.61
C THR A 379 -13.60 -19.95 33.41
N LEU A 380 -13.14 -18.80 32.90
CA LEU A 380 -13.47 -17.47 33.40
C LEU A 380 -14.47 -16.79 32.49
N ALA A 381 -15.64 -16.38 33.00
CA ALA A 381 -16.58 -15.55 32.27
C ALA A 381 -16.39 -14.06 32.62
N LEU A 382 -16.23 -13.22 31.61
CA LEU A 382 -16.20 -11.76 31.74
C LEU A 382 -17.60 -11.20 31.47
N VAL A 383 -18.19 -10.53 32.44
CA VAL A 383 -19.52 -9.92 32.34
C VAL A 383 -19.46 -8.43 32.67
N GLY A 384 -20.42 -7.65 32.16
CA GLY A 384 -20.50 -6.22 32.40
C GLY A 384 -21.17 -5.48 31.26
N SER A 385 -21.43 -4.19 31.43
CA SER A 385 -22.03 -3.33 30.40
C SER A 385 -21.18 -3.23 29.13
N THR A 386 -21.79 -2.81 28.02
CA THR A 386 -21.05 -2.49 26.78
C THR A 386 -20.03 -1.37 27.08
N GLY A 387 -18.80 -1.53 26.61
CA GLY A 387 -17.70 -0.59 26.90
C GLY A 387 -17.03 -0.75 28.27
N SER A 388 -17.34 -1.78 29.07
CA SER A 388 -16.70 -2.02 30.36
C SER A 388 -15.26 -2.57 30.27
N GLY A 389 -14.75 -2.92 29.07
CA GLY A 389 -13.38 -3.40 28.85
C GLY A 389 -13.23 -4.91 28.63
N LYS A 390 -14.31 -5.70 28.54
CA LYS A 390 -14.29 -7.17 28.38
C LYS A 390 -13.46 -7.63 27.17
N THR A 391 -13.80 -7.17 25.98
CA THR A 391 -13.09 -7.50 24.74
C THR A 391 -11.64 -7.03 24.77
N THR A 392 -11.38 -5.85 25.36
CA THR A 392 -10.02 -5.33 25.54
C THR A 392 -9.17 -6.27 26.40
N LEU A 393 -9.74 -6.83 27.49
CA LEU A 393 -9.03 -7.79 28.33
C LEU A 393 -8.68 -9.07 27.56
N GLY A 394 -9.61 -9.59 26.75
CA GLY A 394 -9.34 -10.72 25.85
C GLY A 394 -8.23 -10.42 24.83
N TYR A 395 -8.23 -9.23 24.23
CA TYR A 395 -7.19 -8.84 23.26
C TYR A 395 -5.81 -8.68 23.91
N LEU A 396 -5.75 -8.23 25.17
CA LEU A 396 -4.50 -8.19 25.93
C LEU A 396 -3.98 -9.59 26.23
N ALA A 397 -4.86 -10.54 26.61
CA ALA A 397 -4.45 -11.92 26.85
C ALA A 397 -3.91 -12.62 25.56
N ALA A 398 -4.43 -12.23 24.39
CA ALA A 398 -3.92 -12.69 23.09
C ALA A 398 -2.71 -11.89 22.60
N ARG A 399 -2.22 -10.92 23.37
CA ARG A 399 -1.15 -9.99 22.99
C ARG A 399 -1.40 -9.28 21.65
N LEU A 400 -2.65 -8.92 21.37
CA LEU A 400 -3.00 -8.04 20.26
C LEU A 400 -2.74 -6.56 20.62
N HIS A 401 -2.51 -6.29 21.91
CA HIS A 401 -2.02 -5.06 22.51
C HIS A 401 -1.13 -5.43 23.69
N ASP A 402 -0.14 -4.63 24.01
CA ASP A 402 0.61 -4.73 25.25
C ASP A 402 -0.01 -3.83 26.33
N PRO A 403 -0.04 -4.24 27.62
CA PRO A 403 -0.55 -3.42 28.71
C PRO A 403 0.30 -2.15 28.90
N THR A 404 -0.35 -1.03 29.28
CA THR A 404 0.35 0.22 29.56
C THR A 404 1.14 0.11 30.89
N HIS A 405 0.56 -0.55 31.89
CA HIS A 405 1.17 -0.88 33.17
C HIS A 405 0.76 -2.28 33.62
N GLY A 406 1.50 -2.86 34.54
CA GLY A 406 1.30 -4.24 34.98
C GLY A 406 1.84 -5.27 34.00
N ARG A 407 1.44 -6.53 34.17
CA ARG A 407 1.86 -7.62 33.30
C ARG A 407 0.79 -8.72 33.21
N ILE A 408 0.88 -9.48 32.12
CA ILE A 408 0.07 -10.69 31.91
C ILE A 408 1.04 -11.85 31.77
N THR A 409 0.79 -12.92 32.49
CA THR A 409 1.67 -14.10 32.46
C THR A 409 0.91 -15.33 32.01
N ILE A 410 1.62 -16.20 31.27
CA ILE A 410 1.21 -17.58 30.96
C ILE A 410 2.19 -18.50 31.68
N ASP A 411 1.69 -19.34 32.59
CA ASP A 411 2.50 -20.21 33.45
C ASP A 411 3.66 -19.48 34.16
N GLY A 412 3.41 -18.22 34.59
CA GLY A 412 4.37 -17.36 35.28
C GLY A 412 5.34 -16.60 34.38
N ILE A 413 5.33 -16.82 33.06
CA ILE A 413 6.17 -16.11 32.08
C ILE A 413 5.39 -14.92 31.53
N ASP A 414 5.98 -13.71 31.56
CA ASP A 414 5.36 -12.52 30.94
C ASP A 414 5.19 -12.73 29.44
N ILE A 415 4.00 -12.47 28.92
CA ILE A 415 3.71 -12.64 27.49
C ILE A 415 4.59 -11.74 26.59
N ARG A 416 5.18 -10.66 27.13
CA ARG A 416 6.11 -9.79 26.42
C ARG A 416 7.48 -10.42 26.22
N ASP A 417 7.85 -11.40 27.06
CA ASP A 417 9.10 -12.16 26.92
C ASP A 417 8.97 -13.34 25.95
N LEU A 418 7.76 -13.64 25.48
CA LEU A 418 7.48 -14.65 24.47
C LEU A 418 7.44 -14.02 23.08
N PRO A 419 7.98 -14.66 22.03
CA PRO A 419 7.71 -14.24 20.63
C PRO A 419 6.21 -14.19 20.34
N THR A 420 5.77 -13.21 19.54
CA THR A 420 4.34 -13.08 19.17
C THR A 420 3.80 -14.35 18.50
N ALA A 421 4.63 -15.04 17.72
CA ALA A 421 4.27 -16.33 17.11
C ALA A 421 3.99 -17.41 18.16
N VAL A 422 4.76 -17.46 19.26
CA VAL A 422 4.56 -18.41 20.36
C VAL A 422 3.25 -18.09 21.09
N VAL A 423 3.02 -16.82 21.46
CA VAL A 423 1.74 -16.43 22.09
C VAL A 423 0.56 -16.79 21.19
N ALA A 424 0.70 -16.53 19.88
CA ALA A 424 -0.31 -16.90 18.92
C ALA A 424 -0.54 -18.43 18.86
N ASP A 425 0.46 -19.27 19.07
CA ASP A 425 0.29 -20.74 19.15
C ASP A 425 -0.34 -21.21 20.46
N LEU A 426 -0.14 -20.49 21.54
CA LEU A 426 -0.68 -20.81 22.86
C LEU A 426 -2.12 -20.32 23.05
N VAL A 427 -2.48 -19.20 22.44
CA VAL A 427 -3.78 -18.56 22.64
C VAL A 427 -4.61 -18.59 21.35
N GLY A 428 -5.73 -19.30 21.39
CA GLY A 428 -6.73 -19.32 20.32
C GLY A 428 -7.82 -18.29 20.57
N VAL A 429 -8.17 -17.52 19.56
CA VAL A 429 -9.24 -16.52 19.65
C VAL A 429 -10.37 -16.88 18.68
N VAL A 430 -11.60 -17.01 19.21
CA VAL A 430 -12.83 -17.11 18.43
C VAL A 430 -13.55 -15.76 18.56
N SER A 431 -13.44 -14.93 17.53
CA SER A 431 -14.03 -13.59 17.52
C SER A 431 -15.49 -13.60 17.11
N GLN A 432 -16.21 -12.54 17.50
CA GLN A 432 -17.62 -12.31 17.13
C GLN A 432 -17.79 -12.22 15.60
N GLU A 433 -16.93 -11.44 14.91
CA GLU A 433 -16.91 -11.36 13.46
C GLU A 433 -15.90 -12.34 12.89
N THR A 434 -16.38 -13.36 12.18
CA THR A 434 -15.53 -14.34 11.52
C THR A 434 -15.15 -13.88 10.12
N TYR A 435 -13.84 -13.79 9.87
CA TYR A 435 -13.30 -13.51 8.55
C TYR A 435 -12.90 -14.82 7.82
N LEU A 436 -13.38 -14.95 6.58
CA LEU A 436 -12.99 -16.02 5.66
C LEU A 436 -12.34 -15.44 4.42
N PHE A 437 -11.21 -16.01 4.01
CA PHE A 437 -10.53 -15.65 2.78
C PHE A 437 -11.33 -16.11 1.56
N HIS A 438 -11.20 -15.39 0.46
CA HIS A 438 -11.73 -15.83 -0.85
C HIS A 438 -10.88 -17.00 -1.39
N ALA A 439 -11.10 -18.15 -0.83
CA ALA A 439 -10.39 -19.40 -1.10
C ALA A 439 -11.32 -20.59 -0.83
N SER A 440 -10.87 -21.81 -1.05
CA SER A 440 -11.66 -23.00 -0.70
C SER A 440 -11.86 -23.10 0.82
N ILE A 441 -12.85 -23.88 1.26
CA ILE A 441 -13.04 -24.20 2.69
C ILE A 441 -11.78 -24.89 3.22
N ARG A 442 -11.22 -25.83 2.46
CA ARG A 442 -9.97 -26.54 2.77
C ARG A 442 -8.82 -25.56 3.04
N ASP A 443 -8.58 -24.60 2.14
CA ASP A 443 -7.51 -23.62 2.29
C ASP A 443 -7.77 -22.70 3.48
N ASN A 444 -9.02 -22.32 3.69
CA ASN A 444 -9.43 -21.55 4.86
C ASN A 444 -9.14 -22.27 6.18
N LEU A 445 -9.27 -23.59 6.24
CA LEU A 445 -8.94 -24.39 7.42
C LEU A 445 -7.42 -24.58 7.53
N ARG A 446 -6.72 -24.86 6.42
CA ARG A 446 -5.25 -24.98 6.39
C ARG A 446 -4.53 -23.69 6.76
N PHE A 447 -5.19 -22.55 6.65
CA PHE A 447 -4.60 -21.28 7.13
C PHE A 447 -4.21 -21.34 8.62
N ALA A 448 -4.95 -22.08 9.43
CA ALA A 448 -4.64 -22.27 10.85
C ALA A 448 -3.51 -23.30 11.10
N LYS A 449 -3.37 -24.30 10.22
CA LYS A 449 -2.35 -25.36 10.27
C LYS A 449 -2.02 -25.77 8.84
N PRO A 450 -0.96 -25.19 8.21
CA PRO A 450 -0.65 -25.42 6.79
C PRO A 450 -0.36 -26.87 6.40
N ASP A 451 0.19 -27.66 7.32
CA ASP A 451 0.54 -29.07 7.18
C ASP A 451 -0.59 -30.03 7.57
N ALA A 452 -1.79 -29.52 7.85
CA ALA A 452 -2.93 -30.35 8.23
C ALA A 452 -3.31 -31.34 7.12
N THR A 453 -3.45 -32.59 7.51
CA THR A 453 -3.98 -33.66 6.66
C THR A 453 -5.49 -33.52 6.47
N ASP A 454 -6.03 -34.09 5.40
CA ASP A 454 -7.48 -34.03 5.15
C ASP A 454 -8.28 -34.73 6.28
N ALA A 455 -7.72 -35.79 6.88
CA ALA A 455 -8.34 -36.44 8.02
C ALA A 455 -8.41 -35.55 9.28
N GLU A 456 -7.40 -34.70 9.51
CA GLU A 456 -7.42 -33.71 10.60
C GLU A 456 -8.44 -32.61 10.33
N ILE A 457 -8.51 -32.13 9.08
CA ILE A 457 -9.50 -31.14 8.63
C ILE A 457 -10.92 -31.66 8.84
N GLU A 458 -11.22 -32.86 8.39
CA GLU A 458 -12.54 -33.47 8.58
C GLU A 458 -12.88 -33.66 10.06
N ARG A 459 -11.93 -34.10 10.87
CA ARG A 459 -12.13 -34.26 12.31
C ARG A 459 -12.45 -32.91 12.96
N ALA A 460 -11.70 -31.88 12.63
CA ALA A 460 -11.95 -30.54 13.15
C ALA A 460 -13.32 -29.99 12.70
N ALA A 461 -13.71 -30.26 11.47
CA ALA A 461 -15.03 -29.88 10.96
C ALA A 461 -16.18 -30.65 11.63
N ARG A 462 -15.98 -31.90 12.02
CA ARG A 462 -16.96 -32.69 12.78
C ARG A 462 -17.15 -32.16 14.20
N ILE A 463 -16.05 -31.85 14.90
CA ILE A 463 -16.07 -31.24 16.23
C ILE A 463 -16.80 -29.88 16.13
N ALA A 464 -16.52 -29.09 15.10
CA ALA A 464 -17.17 -27.81 14.88
C ALA A 464 -18.60 -27.90 14.31
N GLN A 465 -19.18 -29.11 14.20
CA GLN A 465 -20.56 -29.34 13.72
C GLN A 465 -20.82 -28.73 12.31
N ILE A 466 -19.80 -28.72 11.41
CA ILE A 466 -19.89 -28.14 10.06
C ILE A 466 -19.63 -29.17 8.94
N HIS A 467 -19.11 -30.36 9.28
CA HIS A 467 -18.73 -31.38 8.31
C HIS A 467 -19.85 -31.76 7.35
N ASP A 468 -21.03 -32.11 7.89
CA ASP A 468 -22.16 -32.61 7.10
C ASP A 468 -22.69 -31.51 6.14
N PHE A 469 -22.66 -30.26 6.58
CA PHE A 469 -22.97 -29.13 5.72
C PHE A 469 -21.96 -29.01 4.57
N VAL A 470 -20.65 -29.10 4.86
CA VAL A 470 -19.59 -28.97 3.85
C VAL A 470 -19.66 -30.11 2.82
N VAL A 471 -19.87 -31.35 3.26
CA VAL A 471 -19.99 -32.50 2.35
C VAL A 471 -21.26 -32.40 1.48
N GLY A 472 -22.31 -31.73 1.95
CA GLY A 472 -23.53 -31.47 1.19
C GLY A 472 -23.40 -30.42 0.10
N LEU A 473 -22.27 -29.70 0.02
CA LEU A 473 -22.00 -28.74 -1.05
C LEU A 473 -21.49 -29.46 -2.32
N ASP A 474 -21.77 -28.90 -3.49
CA ASP A 474 -21.41 -29.50 -4.79
C ASP A 474 -19.92 -29.86 -4.90
N ASP A 475 -19.03 -28.99 -4.40
CA ASP A 475 -17.57 -29.18 -4.41
C ASP A 475 -17.00 -29.59 -3.04
N GLY A 476 -17.85 -29.87 -2.03
CA GLY A 476 -17.44 -30.26 -0.68
C GLY A 476 -16.43 -29.27 -0.07
N TYR A 477 -15.30 -29.75 0.42
CA TYR A 477 -14.23 -28.93 1.01
C TYR A 477 -13.51 -28.02 0.00
N ASP A 478 -13.64 -28.26 -1.30
CA ASP A 478 -13.04 -27.43 -2.34
C ASP A 478 -13.96 -26.28 -2.78
N THR A 479 -15.16 -26.18 -2.18
CA THR A 479 -16.09 -25.08 -2.38
C THR A 479 -15.45 -23.74 -2.00
N VAL A 480 -15.46 -22.78 -2.94
CA VAL A 480 -14.95 -21.41 -2.73
C VAL A 480 -15.93 -20.60 -1.89
N VAL A 481 -15.46 -20.06 -0.78
CA VAL A 481 -16.28 -19.37 0.22
C VAL A 481 -16.87 -18.04 -0.30
N GLY A 482 -16.26 -17.44 -1.34
CA GLY A 482 -16.65 -16.13 -1.85
C GLY A 482 -15.99 -14.98 -1.08
N GLU A 483 -16.20 -13.75 -1.56
CA GLU A 483 -15.60 -12.56 -0.93
C GLU A 483 -16.18 -12.39 0.49
N ARG A 484 -15.31 -12.36 1.51
CA ARG A 484 -15.67 -12.28 2.93
C ARG A 484 -16.70 -13.31 3.38
N GLY A 485 -16.80 -14.44 2.68
CA GLY A 485 -17.74 -15.51 3.03
C GLY A 485 -19.21 -15.15 2.81
N TYR A 486 -19.56 -14.28 1.87
CA TYR A 486 -20.94 -13.82 1.65
C TYR A 486 -21.93 -14.97 1.34
N ARG A 487 -21.44 -16.12 0.86
CA ARG A 487 -22.23 -17.30 0.55
C ARG A 487 -22.65 -18.11 1.79
N PHE A 488 -22.11 -17.78 2.96
CA PHE A 488 -22.31 -18.52 4.19
C PHE A 488 -23.08 -17.69 5.21
N SER A 489 -23.97 -18.34 5.94
CA SER A 489 -24.65 -17.73 7.08
C SER A 489 -23.67 -17.40 8.21
N GLY A 490 -24.08 -16.53 9.13
CA GLY A 490 -23.27 -16.19 10.30
C GLY A 490 -22.80 -17.40 11.10
N GLY A 491 -23.70 -18.36 11.32
CA GLY A 491 -23.40 -19.57 12.07
C GLY A 491 -22.47 -20.56 11.34
N GLU A 492 -22.55 -20.64 10.01
CA GLU A 492 -21.63 -21.45 9.22
C GLU A 492 -20.23 -20.86 9.26
N LYS A 493 -20.09 -19.53 9.10
CA LYS A 493 -18.80 -18.83 9.25
C LYS A 493 -18.20 -19.10 10.62
N GLN A 494 -19.01 -19.01 11.65
CA GLN A 494 -18.58 -19.21 13.02
C GLN A 494 -18.11 -20.64 13.30
N ARG A 495 -18.84 -21.64 12.83
CA ARG A 495 -18.40 -23.04 12.92
C ARG A 495 -17.12 -23.30 12.14
N LEU A 496 -16.89 -22.65 11.01
CA LEU A 496 -15.59 -22.69 10.30
C LEU A 496 -14.47 -22.03 11.12
N ALA A 497 -14.73 -20.94 11.86
CA ALA A 497 -13.76 -20.35 12.78
C ALA A 497 -13.44 -21.29 13.95
N ILE A 498 -14.45 -21.94 14.51
CA ILE A 498 -14.28 -22.96 15.54
C ILE A 498 -13.42 -24.11 15.00
N ALA A 499 -13.71 -24.63 13.78
CA ALA A 499 -12.92 -25.67 13.13
C ALA A 499 -11.43 -25.28 12.97
N ARG A 500 -11.15 -24.01 12.61
CA ARG A 500 -9.77 -23.48 12.58
C ARG A 500 -9.10 -23.56 13.96
N THR A 501 -9.82 -23.16 15.00
CA THR A 501 -9.29 -23.19 16.38
C THR A 501 -9.11 -24.62 16.89
N VAL A 502 -10.03 -25.53 16.59
CA VAL A 502 -9.88 -26.98 16.87
C VAL A 502 -8.63 -27.54 16.19
N LEU A 503 -8.44 -27.24 14.91
CA LEU A 503 -7.32 -27.72 14.11
C LEU A 503 -5.97 -27.23 14.66
N ARG A 504 -5.94 -26.00 15.14
CA ARG A 504 -4.77 -25.40 15.78
C ARG A 504 -4.55 -25.95 17.19
N ASN A 505 -5.62 -26.29 17.91
CA ASN A 505 -5.66 -26.91 19.23
C ASN A 505 -4.87 -26.14 20.34
N PRO A 506 -5.10 -24.85 20.59
CA PRO A 506 -4.36 -24.08 21.61
C PRO A 506 -4.72 -24.50 23.04
N PRO A 507 -3.80 -24.39 24.03
CA PRO A 507 -4.10 -24.67 25.44
C PRO A 507 -4.98 -23.59 26.11
N ILE A 508 -4.97 -22.37 25.59
CA ILE A 508 -5.75 -21.24 26.11
C ILE A 508 -6.71 -20.75 25.02
N LEU A 509 -7.96 -20.48 25.41
CA LEU A 509 -9.01 -20.00 24.52
C LEU A 509 -9.56 -18.65 24.97
N ILE A 510 -9.80 -17.77 24.01
CA ILE A 510 -10.56 -16.54 24.20
C ILE A 510 -11.77 -16.61 23.28
N LEU A 511 -12.96 -16.59 23.87
CA LEU A 511 -14.24 -16.66 23.14
C LEU A 511 -14.94 -15.31 23.28
N ASP A 512 -15.07 -14.56 22.19
CA ASP A 512 -15.76 -13.25 22.17
C ASP A 512 -17.12 -13.41 21.49
N GLU A 513 -18.19 -13.36 22.27
CA GLU A 513 -19.62 -13.36 21.89
C GLU A 513 -19.99 -14.18 20.63
N ALA A 514 -19.76 -15.46 20.71
CA ALA A 514 -19.85 -16.35 19.55
C ALA A 514 -21.27 -16.65 19.02
N THR A 515 -22.41 -16.06 19.53
CA THR A 515 -23.75 -16.54 19.17
C THR A 515 -24.84 -15.47 18.98
N SER A 516 -24.54 -14.20 18.87
CA SER A 516 -25.51 -13.09 19.00
C SER A 516 -26.46 -12.80 17.84
N ALA A 517 -26.54 -13.63 16.79
CA ALA A 517 -27.47 -13.38 15.67
C ALA A 517 -27.89 -14.65 14.91
N LEU A 518 -28.00 -15.78 15.62
CA LEU A 518 -28.25 -17.08 15.01
C LEU A 518 -29.68 -17.57 15.30
N ASP A 519 -30.24 -18.37 14.40
CA ASP A 519 -31.45 -19.14 14.66
C ASP A 519 -31.21 -20.24 15.71
N ASN A 520 -32.23 -20.66 16.41
CA ASN A 520 -32.15 -21.60 17.54
C ASN A 520 -31.44 -22.95 17.21
N SER A 521 -31.54 -23.44 15.97
CA SER A 521 -30.92 -24.71 15.57
C SER A 521 -29.42 -24.53 15.34
N THR A 522 -29.03 -23.49 14.65
CA THR A 522 -27.63 -23.11 14.39
C THR A 522 -26.91 -22.73 15.69
N GLU A 523 -27.60 -22.03 16.59
CA GLU A 523 -27.08 -21.68 17.91
C GLU A 523 -26.71 -22.91 18.73
N ARG A 524 -27.58 -23.92 18.77
CA ARG A 524 -27.28 -25.18 19.49
C ARG A 524 -26.04 -25.88 18.92
N ALA A 525 -25.92 -25.94 17.59
CA ALA A 525 -24.76 -26.53 16.94
C ALA A 525 -23.46 -25.77 17.27
N VAL A 526 -23.49 -24.44 17.27
CA VAL A 526 -22.34 -23.61 17.66
C VAL A 526 -22.00 -23.82 19.14
N GLN A 527 -23.02 -23.87 20.03
CA GLN A 527 -22.79 -24.09 21.47
C GLN A 527 -22.16 -25.46 21.72
N THR A 528 -22.67 -26.54 21.10
CA THR A 528 -22.07 -27.88 21.19
C THR A 528 -20.62 -27.89 20.72
N ALA A 529 -20.31 -27.21 19.61
CA ALA A 529 -18.96 -27.10 19.10
C ALA A 529 -18.02 -26.32 20.05
N LEU A 530 -18.52 -25.29 20.70
CA LEU A 530 -17.77 -24.52 21.72
C LEU A 530 -17.53 -25.35 22.98
N ASP A 531 -18.54 -26.06 23.47
CA ASP A 531 -18.42 -26.92 24.64
C ASP A 531 -17.35 -28.02 24.42
N GLU A 532 -17.35 -28.66 23.24
CA GLU A 532 -16.32 -29.62 22.86
C GLU A 532 -14.92 -28.98 22.73
N LEU A 533 -14.87 -27.75 22.20
CA LEU A 533 -13.62 -27.00 22.07
C LEU A 533 -13.03 -26.64 23.43
N MET A 534 -13.83 -26.32 24.43
CA MET A 534 -13.36 -25.88 25.76
C MET A 534 -12.79 -27.03 26.61
N VAL A 535 -13.14 -28.27 26.35
CA VAL A 535 -12.71 -29.41 27.16
C VAL A 535 -11.18 -29.46 27.34
N GLY A 536 -10.73 -29.43 28.59
CA GLY A 536 -9.32 -29.52 28.95
C GLY A 536 -8.47 -28.29 28.64
N ARG A 537 -9.09 -27.13 28.37
CA ARG A 537 -8.39 -25.88 28.06
C ARG A 537 -8.78 -24.77 29.03
N THR A 538 -7.83 -23.87 29.27
CA THR A 538 -8.14 -22.63 30.00
C THR A 538 -8.92 -21.72 29.09
N THR A 539 -10.10 -21.27 29.53
CA THR A 539 -10.99 -20.50 28.67
C THR A 539 -11.39 -19.16 29.31
N ILE A 540 -11.24 -18.08 28.57
CA ILE A 540 -11.74 -16.74 28.93
C ILE A 540 -12.87 -16.42 27.97
N ILE A 541 -14.09 -16.22 28.51
CA ILE A 541 -15.30 -15.97 27.73
C ILE A 541 -15.77 -14.54 27.96
N VAL A 542 -15.83 -13.74 26.87
CA VAL A 542 -16.54 -12.47 26.88
C VAL A 542 -18.02 -12.78 26.67
N ALA A 543 -18.76 -12.82 27.77
CA ALA A 543 -20.11 -13.37 27.77
C ALA A 543 -21.18 -12.26 27.63
N HIS A 544 -22.14 -12.52 26.74
CA HIS A 544 -23.39 -11.76 26.60
C HIS A 544 -24.64 -12.61 26.89
N ARG A 545 -24.44 -13.90 27.18
CA ARG A 545 -25.55 -14.84 27.51
C ARG A 545 -25.40 -15.44 28.89
N LEU A 546 -26.49 -15.40 29.64
CA LEU A 546 -26.53 -15.89 31.01
C LEU A 546 -26.26 -17.41 31.13
N SER A 547 -26.66 -18.21 30.13
CA SER A 547 -26.39 -19.65 30.11
C SER A 547 -24.90 -19.99 30.13
N THR A 548 -24.12 -19.31 29.33
CA THR A 548 -22.65 -19.48 29.25
C THR A 548 -21.96 -19.00 30.53
N VAL A 549 -22.46 -17.90 31.12
CA VAL A 549 -21.93 -17.35 32.37
C VAL A 549 -22.15 -18.30 33.54
N ARG A 550 -23.33 -18.94 33.61
CA ARG A 550 -23.66 -19.86 34.73
C ARG A 550 -22.79 -21.11 34.77
N ALA A 551 -22.31 -21.57 33.62
CA ALA A 551 -21.48 -22.75 33.50
C ALA A 551 -19.98 -22.50 33.77
N ALA A 552 -19.56 -21.22 33.91
CA ALA A 552 -18.17 -20.87 34.16
C ALA A 552 -17.75 -21.16 35.61
N ASP A 553 -16.51 -21.61 35.80
CA ASP A 553 -15.94 -21.85 37.14
C ASP A 553 -15.80 -20.56 37.95
N ARG A 554 -15.46 -19.47 37.26
CA ARG A 554 -15.36 -18.13 37.85
C ARG A 554 -15.97 -17.08 36.93
N ILE A 555 -16.52 -16.05 37.52
CA ILE A 555 -17.13 -14.90 36.85
C ILE A 555 -16.44 -13.65 37.36
N ALA A 556 -15.94 -12.81 36.47
CA ALA A 556 -15.43 -11.49 36.77
C ALA A 556 -16.37 -10.42 36.20
N VAL A 557 -16.89 -9.56 37.06
CA VAL A 557 -17.78 -8.47 36.68
C VAL A 557 -16.96 -7.22 36.47
N LEU A 558 -16.96 -6.71 35.23
CA LEU A 558 -16.29 -5.48 34.85
C LEU A 558 -17.27 -4.31 34.82
N ASP A 559 -16.91 -3.21 35.48
CA ASP A 559 -17.61 -1.94 35.40
C ASP A 559 -16.60 -0.78 35.32
N GLY A 560 -16.75 0.09 34.30
CA GLY A 560 -15.86 1.24 34.09
C GLY A 560 -14.37 0.87 33.99
N GLY A 561 -14.01 -0.28 33.42
CA GLY A 561 -12.65 -0.75 33.24
C GLY A 561 -12.01 -1.37 34.49
N ARG A 562 -12.80 -1.69 35.52
CA ARG A 562 -12.33 -2.33 36.77
C ARG A 562 -13.08 -3.61 37.06
N VAL A 563 -12.46 -4.55 37.75
CA VAL A 563 -13.14 -5.71 38.32
C VAL A 563 -13.82 -5.29 39.60
N VAL A 564 -15.14 -5.33 39.64
CA VAL A 564 -15.94 -4.95 40.82
C VAL A 564 -16.37 -6.16 41.64
N GLU A 565 -16.54 -7.31 41.02
CA GLU A 565 -16.89 -8.56 41.67
C GLU A 565 -16.20 -9.73 40.97
N ILE A 566 -15.78 -10.73 41.74
CA ILE A 566 -15.27 -12.00 41.26
C ILE A 566 -15.76 -13.12 42.16
N GLY A 567 -16.21 -14.23 41.57
CA GLY A 567 -16.74 -15.39 42.28
C GLY A 567 -17.41 -16.37 41.35
N ASN A 568 -18.07 -17.42 41.86
CA ASN A 568 -18.94 -18.29 41.09
C ASN A 568 -20.38 -17.74 41.00
N HIS A 569 -21.22 -18.37 40.16
CA HIS A 569 -22.61 -17.92 39.94
C HIS A 569 -23.40 -17.78 41.25
N THR A 570 -23.36 -18.79 42.12
CA THR A 570 -24.12 -18.84 43.36
C THR A 570 -23.64 -17.75 44.35
N GLU A 571 -22.31 -17.66 44.56
CA GLU A 571 -21.71 -16.64 45.42
C GLU A 571 -22.10 -15.22 45.02
N LEU A 572 -22.06 -14.93 43.70
CA LEU A 572 -22.33 -13.57 43.21
C LEU A 572 -23.83 -13.22 43.22
N VAL A 573 -24.71 -14.20 43.00
CA VAL A 573 -26.18 -14.01 43.15
C VAL A 573 -26.54 -13.76 44.61
N ASP A 574 -25.98 -14.56 45.56
CA ASP A 574 -26.28 -14.45 46.98
C ASP A 574 -25.72 -13.12 47.56
N LYS A 575 -24.65 -12.58 46.98
CA LYS A 575 -24.07 -11.28 47.33
C LYS A 575 -25.00 -10.10 47.01
N GLY A 576 -25.93 -10.28 46.08
CA GLY A 576 -26.89 -9.24 45.70
C GLY A 576 -26.28 -7.97 45.11
N GLY A 577 -25.12 -8.12 44.47
CA GLY A 577 -24.38 -7.01 43.86
C GLY A 577 -24.68 -6.79 42.38
N ARG A 578 -23.72 -6.20 41.65
CA ARG A 578 -23.83 -5.84 40.25
C ARG A 578 -24.15 -7.06 39.34
N TYR A 579 -23.61 -8.24 39.68
CA TYR A 579 -23.91 -9.47 38.98
C TYR A 579 -25.39 -9.88 39.12
N ALA A 580 -25.92 -9.82 40.35
CA ALA A 580 -27.33 -10.13 40.60
C ALA A 580 -28.25 -9.19 39.82
N ASP A 581 -27.94 -7.89 39.74
CA ASP A 581 -28.68 -6.93 38.92
C ASP A 581 -28.70 -7.34 37.43
N LEU A 582 -27.57 -7.75 36.87
CA LEU A 582 -27.45 -8.20 35.48
C LEU A 582 -28.28 -9.48 35.23
N VAL A 583 -28.31 -10.42 36.18
CA VAL A 583 -29.09 -11.65 36.10
C VAL A 583 -30.57 -11.34 36.13
N HIS A 584 -31.03 -10.46 37.04
CA HIS A 584 -32.44 -10.04 37.14
C HIS A 584 -32.90 -9.32 35.86
N ALA A 585 -32.10 -8.37 35.35
CA ALA A 585 -32.43 -7.65 34.12
C ALA A 585 -32.56 -8.58 32.89
N SER A 586 -31.75 -9.64 32.86
CA SER A 586 -31.83 -10.64 31.77
C SER A 586 -32.98 -11.61 31.91
N GLY A 587 -33.43 -11.89 33.14
CA GLY A 587 -34.60 -12.75 33.46
C GLY A 587 -35.93 -12.11 33.11
N ASP A 588 -36.10 -10.81 33.38
CA ASP A 588 -37.30 -10.05 33.05
C ASP A 588 -37.50 -9.91 31.53
N SER A 589 -36.41 -9.81 30.75
CA SER A 589 -36.49 -9.76 29.29
C SER A 589 -36.97 -11.08 28.68
N ALA A 590 -36.70 -12.23 29.30
CA ALA A 590 -37.17 -13.53 28.87
C ALA A 590 -38.67 -13.75 29.18
N HIS A 591 -39.19 -13.17 30.26
CA HIS A 591 -40.62 -13.27 30.63
C HIS A 591 -41.53 -12.37 29.75
N ASN A 592 -41.04 -11.18 29.36
CA ASN A 592 -41.78 -10.29 28.49
C ASN A 592 -41.92 -10.82 27.03
N ASN A 593 -40.90 -11.50 26.50
CA ASN A 593 -40.96 -12.10 25.17
C ASN A 593 -41.90 -13.32 25.08
N VAL A 594 -42.17 -14.02 26.21
CA VAL A 594 -43.11 -15.15 26.23
C VAL A 594 -44.56 -14.63 26.35
N SER A 595 -44.77 -13.51 27.01
CA SER A 595 -46.13 -12.90 27.15
C SER A 595 -46.61 -12.22 25.85
N GLU A 596 -45.73 -11.66 25.04
CA GLU A 596 -46.09 -11.10 23.72
C GLU A 596 -46.32 -12.16 22.63
N SER A 597 -45.68 -13.35 22.71
CA SER A 597 -45.90 -14.44 21.76
C SER A 597 -47.16 -15.27 22.04
N VAL A 598 -47.82 -15.08 23.19
CA VAL A 598 -49.12 -15.73 23.57
C VAL A 598 -50.31 -14.80 23.29
N ALA A 599 -50.03 -13.50 22.99
CA ALA A 599 -51.07 -12.48 22.74
C ALA A 599 -51.17 -12.06 21.24
N ALA A 600 -50.41 -12.68 20.34
CA ALA A 600 -50.52 -12.58 18.89
C ALA A 600 -50.86 -13.98 18.31
#